data_a066d4a6042ddc648a525fdc5090bfaa
#
_entry.id   a066d4a6042ddc648a525fdc5090bfaa
#
_cell.length_a   1.000
_cell.length_b   1.000
_cell.length_c   1.000
_cell.angle_alpha   90.00
_cell.angle_beta   90.00
_cell.angle_gamma   90.00
#
_symmetry.space_group_name_H-M   'P 1'
#
loop_
_entity.id
_entity.type
_entity.pdbx_description
1 polymer ?
#
loop_
_entity_poly.entity_id
_entity_poly.type
_entity_poly.pdbx_seq_one_letter_code
_entity_poly.pdbx_strand_id
1 'polypeptide(L)'
;LRAELNKSNEFTTNSDTEVLLTSYINYEEKCLDKLRGMFAFIIYDEVKDIVFGARDHFGIKPLYYINNDEFIAFSSEYKSLVNLVGKISVDKSALQNYLSFQYTPNYNTIINEIKEVPNGTYFTIKNGDIEFKRYHKFKFSNKDVIEKNAYDIINDSVKHHMIANVEVGTFLSGGIDSTITTALAAKINPKIKSFSIGFDVEGYNELNFAKKTAEYLGIENISINVSEQEYIKALPSVAYYMDDPLADPSCVGIYLLSEEARKHVKVVLSGEGADELFGGYNIYKEYYSLKPFSYLPEAVKGKVNKMAKLLPDIKGKSYLLRGTTKLKDRYIGNAKIFSNEEVENIIHDYDENNTCSNILSSLYKECDKNNYDDVTTMQYIDMNTWLEGDILLKADKMSMAHSLELRVPFLDTEVLKCAEKLSLAQKVSKKNTKVLLREAFKDIVPPYMKEKKKLGFPTPIRVWLKSYLGKYVREIISNANVDKLINKEYVINLLDEHIEGKMDNSRKVWTVFMFCLWYELYVEGKSISELEFKSDFNKNGDMCRLA
;
A
#
# COMPACT_ATOMS: atom_id res chain seq x y z
N LEU A 1 -21.74 -18.70 5.69
CA LEU A 1 -21.66 -19.57 4.52
C LEU A 1 -21.65 -21.05 4.95
N ARG A 2 -20.76 -21.52 5.87
CA ARG A 2 -20.74 -22.92 6.36
C ARG A 2 -22.12 -23.37 6.87
N ALA A 3 -22.78 -22.56 7.72
CA ALA A 3 -24.11 -22.90 8.26
C ALA A 3 -25.21 -22.97 7.18
N GLU A 4 -25.08 -22.23 6.09
CA GLU A 4 -25.96 -22.30 4.92
C GLU A 4 -25.72 -23.60 4.15
N LEU A 5 -24.46 -23.89 3.83
CA LEU A 5 -24.07 -25.07 3.07
C LEU A 5 -24.33 -26.39 3.82
N ASN A 6 -24.22 -26.38 5.15
CA ASN A 6 -24.44 -27.57 6.00
C ASN A 6 -25.89 -28.10 5.98
N LYS A 7 -26.82 -27.34 5.37
CA LYS A 7 -28.20 -27.80 5.17
C LYS A 7 -28.32 -28.88 4.10
N SER A 8 -27.39 -28.92 3.18
CA SER A 8 -27.39 -29.84 2.00
C SER A 8 -26.08 -30.59 1.80
N ASN A 9 -25.06 -30.34 2.60
CA ASN A 9 -23.75 -30.95 2.49
C ASN A 9 -23.23 -31.33 3.87
N GLU A 10 -22.49 -32.44 3.96
CA GLU A 10 -21.75 -32.82 5.17
C GLU A 10 -20.32 -32.32 5.10
N PHE A 11 -19.82 -31.77 6.21
CA PHE A 11 -18.44 -31.28 6.35
C PHE A 11 -17.64 -32.26 7.20
N THR A 12 -16.45 -32.60 6.75
CA THR A 12 -15.52 -33.52 7.42
C THR A 12 -14.47 -32.79 8.26
N THR A 13 -14.20 -31.52 7.95
CA THR A 13 -13.20 -30.69 8.62
C THR A 13 -13.82 -29.37 9.13
N ASN A 14 -13.04 -28.61 9.89
CA ASN A 14 -13.38 -27.24 10.27
C ASN A 14 -12.68 -26.20 9.37
N SER A 15 -12.04 -26.63 8.27
CA SER A 15 -11.30 -25.76 7.36
C SER A 15 -12.23 -24.84 6.56
N ASP A 16 -11.79 -23.61 6.31
CA ASP A 16 -12.37 -22.67 5.36
C ASP A 16 -12.18 -23.15 3.91
N THR A 17 -11.10 -23.87 3.63
CA THR A 17 -10.85 -24.49 2.32
C THR A 17 -11.97 -25.47 1.92
N GLU A 18 -12.46 -26.28 2.85
CA GLU A 18 -13.60 -27.19 2.58
C GLU A 18 -14.88 -26.40 2.34
N VAL A 19 -15.08 -25.28 3.05
CA VAL A 19 -16.23 -24.38 2.83
C VAL A 19 -16.16 -23.74 1.45
N LEU A 20 -14.97 -23.31 1.03
CA LEU A 20 -14.74 -22.73 -0.29
C LEU A 20 -15.03 -23.76 -1.40
N LEU A 21 -14.46 -24.96 -1.29
CA LEU A 21 -14.66 -26.04 -2.27
C LEU A 21 -16.15 -26.44 -2.36
N THR A 22 -16.81 -26.64 -1.22
CA THR A 22 -18.24 -26.94 -1.17
C THR A 22 -19.09 -25.79 -1.77
N SER A 23 -18.70 -24.54 -1.54
CA SER A 23 -19.36 -23.40 -2.15
C SER A 23 -19.22 -23.39 -3.67
N TYR A 24 -18.02 -23.67 -4.18
CA TYR A 24 -17.77 -23.79 -5.62
C TYR A 24 -18.60 -24.93 -6.25
N ILE A 25 -18.64 -26.11 -5.62
CA ILE A 25 -19.44 -27.25 -6.10
C ILE A 25 -20.93 -26.89 -6.23
N ASN A 26 -21.47 -26.09 -5.28
CA ASN A 26 -22.88 -25.74 -5.27
C ASN A 26 -23.23 -24.53 -6.17
N TYR A 27 -22.32 -23.58 -6.34
CA TYR A 27 -22.62 -22.27 -6.94
C TYR A 27 -21.70 -21.88 -8.10
N GLU A 28 -20.69 -22.69 -8.41
CA GLU A 28 -19.66 -22.38 -9.42
C GLU A 28 -19.04 -20.98 -9.18
N GLU A 29 -18.87 -20.17 -10.22
CA GLU A 29 -18.33 -18.82 -10.10
C GLU A 29 -19.16 -17.88 -9.19
N LYS A 30 -20.45 -18.16 -9.01
CA LYS A 30 -21.32 -17.39 -8.10
C LYS A 30 -20.98 -17.60 -6.61
N CYS A 31 -20.10 -18.55 -6.28
CA CYS A 31 -19.57 -18.70 -4.95
C CYS A 31 -18.86 -17.41 -4.48
N LEU A 32 -18.26 -16.64 -5.41
CA LEU A 32 -17.57 -15.39 -5.13
C LEU A 32 -18.47 -14.33 -4.50
N ASP A 33 -19.76 -14.28 -4.86
CA ASP A 33 -20.75 -13.37 -4.28
C ASP A 33 -21.05 -13.68 -2.79
N LYS A 34 -20.69 -14.89 -2.33
CA LYS A 34 -20.91 -15.37 -0.96
C LYS A 34 -19.67 -15.27 -0.07
N LEU A 35 -18.52 -15.02 -0.66
CA LEU A 35 -17.26 -14.90 0.08
C LEU A 35 -17.14 -13.51 0.71
N ARG A 36 -16.85 -13.49 2.00
CA ARG A 36 -16.56 -12.28 2.77
C ARG A 36 -15.23 -12.48 3.48
N GLY A 37 -14.18 -11.85 2.96
CA GLY A 37 -12.82 -12.01 3.51
C GLY A 37 -11.73 -11.79 2.46
N MET A 38 -10.52 -12.16 2.84
CA MET A 38 -9.28 -12.02 2.07
C MET A 38 -8.95 -13.37 1.46
N PHE A 39 -8.77 -13.46 0.16
CA PHE A 39 -8.47 -14.73 -0.49
C PHE A 39 -7.75 -14.59 -1.83
N ALA A 40 -6.91 -15.58 -2.10
CA ALA A 40 -6.46 -15.96 -3.42
C ALA A 40 -6.45 -17.49 -3.46
N PHE A 41 -7.11 -18.08 -4.42
CA PHE A 41 -7.23 -19.54 -4.49
C PHE A 41 -7.28 -20.06 -5.93
N ILE A 42 -6.98 -21.33 -6.06
CA ILE A 42 -7.08 -22.08 -7.31
C ILE A 42 -7.75 -23.42 -7.01
N ILE A 43 -8.72 -23.80 -7.83
CA ILE A 43 -9.45 -25.06 -7.79
C ILE A 43 -9.27 -25.77 -9.13
N TYR A 44 -8.90 -27.04 -9.11
CA TYR A 44 -8.97 -27.90 -10.27
C TYR A 44 -10.26 -28.72 -10.20
N ASP A 45 -11.14 -28.53 -11.19
CA ASP A 45 -12.40 -29.29 -11.35
C ASP A 45 -12.16 -30.43 -12.33
N GLU A 46 -11.90 -31.61 -11.79
CA GLU A 46 -11.61 -32.83 -12.58
C GLU A 46 -12.80 -33.27 -13.46
N VAL A 47 -14.03 -32.94 -13.06
CA VAL A 47 -15.24 -33.34 -13.81
C VAL A 47 -15.39 -32.53 -15.08
N LYS A 48 -15.08 -31.21 -15.01
CA LYS A 48 -15.18 -30.30 -16.14
C LYS A 48 -13.87 -30.15 -16.89
N ASP A 49 -12.78 -30.69 -16.35
CA ASP A 49 -11.40 -30.48 -16.81
C ASP A 49 -11.06 -29.02 -17.00
N ILE A 50 -11.28 -28.22 -15.92
CA ILE A 50 -10.97 -26.81 -15.88
C ILE A 50 -10.23 -26.46 -14.60
N VAL A 51 -9.37 -25.44 -14.66
CA VAL A 51 -8.85 -24.73 -13.48
C VAL A 51 -9.65 -23.46 -13.29
N PHE A 52 -10.17 -23.25 -12.08
CA PHE A 52 -10.85 -22.05 -11.65
C PHE A 52 -10.05 -21.37 -10.55
N GLY A 53 -9.75 -20.09 -10.68
CA GLY A 53 -9.06 -19.34 -9.64
C GLY A 53 -9.63 -17.94 -9.48
N ALA A 54 -9.46 -17.36 -8.30
CA ALA A 54 -9.93 -16.01 -8.01
C ALA A 54 -9.06 -15.29 -6.99
N ARG A 55 -9.07 -13.96 -7.07
CA ARG A 55 -8.44 -13.04 -6.12
C ARG A 55 -9.49 -12.10 -5.51
N ASP A 56 -9.35 -11.76 -4.23
CA ASP A 56 -10.34 -10.99 -3.48
C ASP A 56 -10.62 -9.58 -4.05
N HIS A 57 -11.66 -8.95 -3.56
CA HIS A 57 -12.22 -7.69 -4.03
C HIS A 57 -11.19 -6.55 -4.10
N PHE A 58 -10.24 -6.53 -3.18
CA PHE A 58 -9.25 -5.46 -3.02
C PHE A 58 -7.83 -5.88 -3.45
N GLY A 59 -7.59 -7.17 -3.70
CA GLY A 59 -6.26 -7.72 -3.92
C GLY A 59 -5.43 -7.79 -2.63
N ILE A 60 -6.07 -8.07 -1.48
CA ILE A 60 -5.39 -8.17 -0.18
C ILE A 60 -4.39 -9.31 -0.20
N LYS A 61 -4.78 -10.46 -0.77
CA LYS A 61 -3.89 -11.59 -0.94
C LYS A 61 -3.24 -11.59 -2.32
N PRO A 62 -1.91 -11.71 -2.41
CA PRO A 62 -1.19 -11.70 -3.68
C PRO A 62 -1.44 -12.99 -4.47
N LEU A 63 -1.47 -12.87 -5.79
CA LEU A 63 -1.48 -14.01 -6.71
C LEU A 63 -0.81 -13.60 -8.02
N TYR A 64 0.33 -14.21 -8.31
CA TYR A 64 1.11 -13.99 -9.52
C TYR A 64 1.02 -15.18 -10.46
N TYR A 65 1.27 -14.94 -11.76
CA TYR A 65 1.29 -16.02 -12.75
C TYR A 65 2.31 -15.78 -13.85
N ILE A 66 2.74 -16.91 -14.45
CA ILE A 66 3.41 -16.98 -15.74
C ILE A 66 2.46 -17.70 -16.69
N ASN A 67 2.33 -17.18 -17.90
CA ASN A 67 1.61 -17.83 -18.99
C ASN A 67 2.48 -17.77 -20.24
N ASN A 68 2.98 -18.92 -20.69
CA ASN A 68 3.77 -19.08 -21.89
C ASN A 68 3.31 -20.32 -22.68
N ASP A 69 3.98 -20.59 -23.79
CA ASP A 69 3.60 -21.70 -24.69
C ASP A 69 3.78 -23.10 -24.10
N GLU A 70 4.56 -23.22 -23.00
CA GLU A 70 4.88 -24.52 -22.41
C GLU A 70 4.03 -24.82 -21.16
N PHE A 71 3.73 -23.80 -20.34
CA PHE A 71 3.01 -23.96 -19.08
C PHE A 71 2.33 -22.68 -18.60
N ILE A 72 1.37 -22.86 -17.69
CA ILE A 72 0.81 -21.80 -16.85
C ILE A 72 1.15 -22.14 -15.41
N ALA A 73 1.77 -21.21 -14.67
CA ALA A 73 2.14 -21.39 -13.28
C ALA A 73 1.65 -20.23 -12.43
N PHE A 74 1.27 -20.50 -11.17
CA PHE A 74 0.79 -19.51 -10.21
C PHE A 74 1.54 -19.61 -8.90
N SER A 75 1.70 -18.47 -8.21
CA SER A 75 2.22 -18.42 -6.84
C SER A 75 1.74 -17.15 -6.13
N SER A 76 1.62 -17.21 -4.80
CA SER A 76 1.45 -16.03 -3.94
C SER A 76 2.76 -15.25 -3.74
N GLU A 77 3.92 -15.89 -3.98
CA GLU A 77 5.25 -15.32 -3.90
C GLU A 77 5.92 -15.40 -5.27
N TYR A 78 6.09 -14.28 -5.98
CA TYR A 78 6.58 -14.38 -7.34
C TYR A 78 8.05 -14.83 -7.42
N LYS A 79 8.85 -14.66 -6.34
CA LYS A 79 10.20 -15.25 -6.28
C LYS A 79 10.22 -16.76 -6.55
N SER A 80 9.12 -17.47 -6.23
CA SER A 80 8.98 -18.90 -6.58
C SER A 80 8.86 -19.12 -8.08
N LEU A 81 8.25 -18.16 -8.81
CA LEU A 81 8.09 -18.20 -10.26
C LEU A 81 9.38 -17.79 -10.99
N VAL A 82 10.21 -16.96 -10.37
CA VAL A 82 11.48 -16.48 -10.98
C VAL A 82 12.36 -17.65 -11.45
N ASN A 83 12.39 -18.75 -10.70
CA ASN A 83 13.17 -19.93 -11.06
C ASN A 83 12.62 -20.66 -12.31
N LEU A 84 11.39 -20.37 -12.72
CA LEU A 84 10.78 -20.90 -13.96
C LEU A 84 11.06 -20.00 -15.16
N VAL A 85 11.51 -18.77 -14.92
CA VAL A 85 11.95 -17.82 -15.94
C VAL A 85 13.42 -18.10 -16.23
N GLY A 86 13.77 -18.59 -17.39
CA GLY A 86 15.15 -18.97 -17.72
C GLY A 86 16.13 -17.82 -17.59
N LYS A 87 15.85 -16.69 -18.24
CA LYS A 87 16.63 -15.45 -18.13
C LYS A 87 15.68 -14.30 -17.80
N ILE A 88 15.89 -13.69 -16.64
CA ILE A 88 15.10 -12.54 -16.20
C ILE A 88 15.30 -11.37 -17.17
N SER A 89 14.21 -10.79 -17.64
CA SER A 89 14.20 -9.55 -18.39
C SER A 89 13.42 -8.47 -17.65
N VAL A 90 14.06 -7.31 -17.45
CA VAL A 90 13.41 -6.14 -16.83
C VAL A 90 12.46 -5.50 -17.83
N ASP A 91 11.19 -5.39 -17.47
CA ASP A 91 10.18 -4.64 -18.22
C ASP A 91 10.48 -3.14 -18.09
N LYS A 92 10.97 -2.54 -19.17
CA LYS A 92 11.35 -1.11 -19.23
C LYS A 92 10.15 -0.19 -19.02
N SER A 93 8.98 -0.60 -19.51
CA SER A 93 7.73 0.15 -19.33
C SER A 93 7.29 0.12 -17.86
N ALA A 94 7.40 -1.04 -17.20
CA ALA A 94 7.15 -1.19 -15.78
C ALA A 94 8.14 -0.35 -14.95
N LEU A 95 9.44 -0.36 -15.29
CA LEU A 95 10.46 0.44 -14.62
C LEU A 95 10.18 1.95 -14.75
N GLN A 96 9.80 2.40 -15.94
CA GLN A 96 9.39 3.81 -16.18
C GLN A 96 8.25 4.22 -15.26
N ASN A 97 7.25 3.36 -15.13
CA ASN A 97 6.08 3.61 -14.28
C ASN A 97 6.44 3.54 -12.80
N TYR A 98 7.24 2.57 -12.38
CA TYR A 98 7.74 2.43 -11.03
C TYR A 98 8.41 3.72 -10.52
N LEU A 99 9.23 4.38 -11.32
CA LEU A 99 9.88 5.64 -10.94
C LEU A 99 8.87 6.74 -10.61
N SER A 100 7.73 6.76 -11.25
CA SER A 100 6.68 7.76 -10.97
C SER A 100 5.76 7.36 -9.83
N PHE A 101 5.36 6.08 -9.75
CA PHE A 101 4.36 5.58 -8.80
C PHE A 101 4.99 5.01 -7.52
N GLN A 102 6.30 4.71 -7.48
CA GLN A 102 7.04 3.96 -6.45
C GLN A 102 6.66 2.47 -6.31
N TYR A 103 5.78 1.98 -7.16
CA TYR A 103 5.38 0.57 -7.35
C TYR A 103 5.04 0.35 -8.81
N THR A 104 4.89 -0.90 -9.23
CA THR A 104 4.51 -1.23 -10.62
C THR A 104 2.98 -1.25 -10.75
N PRO A 105 2.35 -0.31 -11.50
CA PRO A 105 0.89 -0.25 -11.65
C PRO A 105 0.38 -1.26 -12.69
N ASN A 106 -0.97 -1.41 -12.76
CA ASN A 106 -1.69 -2.17 -13.78
C ASN A 106 -1.36 -3.67 -13.83
N TYR A 107 -1.12 -4.28 -12.66
CA TYR A 107 -0.89 -5.73 -12.53
C TYR A 107 0.32 -6.26 -13.31
N ASN A 108 1.20 -5.37 -13.76
CA ASN A 108 2.52 -5.73 -14.25
C ASN A 108 3.47 -5.93 -13.07
N THR A 109 4.55 -6.63 -13.29
CA THR A 109 5.70 -6.64 -12.40
C THR A 109 6.92 -6.13 -13.13
N ILE A 110 8.01 -5.87 -12.40
CA ILE A 110 9.25 -5.43 -13.02
C ILE A 110 9.91 -6.54 -13.86
N ILE A 111 9.52 -7.80 -13.66
CA ILE A 111 9.92 -8.94 -14.49
C ILE A 111 8.88 -9.13 -15.60
N ASN A 112 9.32 -9.05 -16.84
CA ASN A 112 8.44 -9.05 -18.01
C ASN A 112 7.54 -10.29 -18.12
N GLU A 113 8.03 -11.44 -17.70
CA GLU A 113 7.37 -12.75 -17.82
C GLU A 113 6.36 -13.00 -16.72
N ILE A 114 6.39 -12.25 -15.61
CA ILE A 114 5.51 -12.45 -14.46
C ILE A 114 4.46 -11.34 -14.41
N LYS A 115 3.20 -11.75 -14.22
CA LYS A 115 2.07 -10.82 -14.09
C LYS A 115 1.32 -11.09 -12.79
N GLU A 116 0.60 -10.11 -12.31
CA GLU A 116 -0.28 -10.22 -11.15
C GLU A 116 -1.72 -10.45 -11.60
N VAL A 117 -2.45 -11.35 -10.91
CA VAL A 117 -3.88 -11.53 -11.15
C VAL A 117 -4.62 -10.29 -10.63
N PRO A 118 -5.43 -9.59 -11.44
CA PRO A 118 -6.13 -8.39 -11.01
C PRO A 118 -7.09 -8.63 -9.83
N ASN A 119 -7.21 -7.66 -8.93
CA ASN A 119 -8.16 -7.69 -7.83
C ASN A 119 -9.61 -7.82 -8.33
N GLY A 120 -10.48 -8.43 -7.53
CA GLY A 120 -11.90 -8.61 -7.90
C GLY A 120 -12.11 -9.35 -9.21
N THR A 121 -11.18 -10.26 -9.53
CA THR A 121 -11.16 -11.02 -10.79
C THR A 121 -11.11 -12.51 -10.50
N TYR A 122 -11.80 -13.30 -11.31
CA TYR A 122 -11.59 -14.72 -11.41
C TYR A 122 -11.08 -15.09 -12.80
N PHE A 123 -10.50 -16.27 -12.92
CA PHE A 123 -10.06 -16.82 -14.20
C PHE A 123 -10.46 -18.28 -14.32
N THR A 124 -10.58 -18.74 -15.56
CA THR A 124 -10.73 -20.14 -15.91
C THR A 124 -9.66 -20.52 -16.91
N ILE A 125 -9.10 -21.74 -16.74
CA ILE A 125 -8.17 -22.32 -17.71
C ILE A 125 -8.82 -23.57 -18.27
N LYS A 126 -8.90 -23.64 -19.60
CA LYS A 126 -9.40 -24.77 -20.33
C LYS A 126 -8.59 -24.98 -21.60
N ASN A 127 -8.15 -26.21 -21.86
CA ASN A 127 -7.33 -26.55 -23.03
C ASN A 127 -6.06 -25.68 -23.18
N GLY A 128 -5.47 -25.21 -22.07
CA GLY A 128 -4.30 -24.34 -22.08
C GLY A 128 -4.60 -22.84 -22.21
N ASP A 129 -5.84 -22.43 -22.51
CA ASP A 129 -6.22 -21.02 -22.62
C ASP A 129 -6.73 -20.48 -21.29
N ILE A 130 -6.23 -19.32 -20.87
CA ILE A 130 -6.67 -18.59 -19.67
C ILE A 130 -7.60 -17.45 -20.02
N GLU A 131 -8.79 -17.42 -19.42
CA GLU A 131 -9.77 -16.32 -19.55
C GLU A 131 -9.97 -15.62 -18.20
N PHE A 132 -9.79 -14.29 -18.15
CA PHE A 132 -10.03 -13.49 -16.98
C PHE A 132 -11.39 -12.79 -17.03
N LYS A 133 -12.14 -12.82 -15.90
CA LYS A 133 -13.42 -12.12 -15.76
C LYS A 133 -13.48 -11.36 -14.46
N ARG A 134 -13.81 -10.07 -14.53
CA ARG A 134 -13.95 -9.22 -13.36
C ARG A 134 -15.33 -9.41 -12.73
N TYR A 135 -15.38 -9.88 -11.46
CA TYR A 135 -16.62 -10.07 -10.70
C TYR A 135 -16.94 -8.87 -9.80
N HIS A 136 -15.96 -8.01 -9.50
CA HIS A 136 -16.16 -6.83 -8.65
C HIS A 136 -15.53 -5.57 -9.24
N LYS A 137 -16.24 -4.42 -9.10
CA LYS A 137 -15.74 -3.07 -9.39
C LYS A 137 -16.25 -2.10 -8.33
N PHE A 138 -15.40 -1.18 -7.89
CA PHE A 138 -15.79 -0.11 -6.98
C PHE A 138 -16.78 0.86 -7.65
N LYS A 139 -17.81 1.30 -6.88
CA LYS A 139 -18.84 2.21 -7.40
C LYS A 139 -19.36 3.13 -6.31
N PHE A 140 -19.06 4.41 -6.41
CA PHE A 140 -19.55 5.42 -5.48
C PHE A 140 -20.92 5.98 -5.89
N SER A 141 -21.77 6.32 -4.92
CA SER A 141 -23.14 6.79 -5.13
C SER A 141 -23.50 8.10 -4.43
N ASN A 142 -22.61 8.70 -3.64
CA ASN A 142 -22.79 10.00 -2.95
C ASN A 142 -24.15 10.15 -2.23
N LYS A 143 -24.49 9.17 -1.39
CA LYS A 143 -25.66 9.21 -0.50
C LYS A 143 -25.17 9.37 0.93
N ASP A 144 -25.98 9.99 1.80
CA ASP A 144 -25.65 10.07 3.21
C ASP A 144 -25.81 8.72 3.91
N VAL A 145 -24.85 8.42 4.80
CA VAL A 145 -24.86 7.23 5.67
C VAL A 145 -25.12 7.67 7.11
N ILE A 146 -26.01 6.98 7.81
CA ILE A 146 -26.26 7.22 9.23
C ILE A 146 -25.06 6.73 10.04
N GLU A 147 -24.53 7.57 10.92
CA GLU A 147 -23.33 7.31 11.75
C GLU A 147 -23.44 6.00 12.54
N LYS A 148 -24.61 5.74 13.13
CA LYS A 148 -24.87 4.50 13.87
C LYS A 148 -24.70 3.27 12.98
N ASN A 149 -25.15 3.32 11.74
CA ASN A 149 -24.99 2.22 10.79
C ASN A 149 -23.50 1.99 10.46
N ALA A 150 -22.71 3.07 10.31
CA ALA A 150 -21.27 2.95 10.10
C ALA A 150 -20.57 2.30 11.29
N TYR A 151 -20.95 2.68 12.53
CA TYR A 151 -20.43 2.04 13.74
C TYR A 151 -20.75 0.53 13.75
N ASP A 152 -22.03 0.17 13.55
CA ASP A 152 -22.47 -1.22 13.63
C ASP A 152 -21.80 -2.10 12.57
N ILE A 153 -21.64 -1.59 11.34
CA ILE A 153 -21.01 -2.30 10.22
C ILE A 153 -19.52 -2.53 10.50
N ILE A 154 -18.79 -1.50 10.94
CA ILE A 154 -17.35 -1.63 11.23
C ILE A 154 -17.12 -2.51 12.47
N ASN A 155 -17.96 -2.41 13.49
CA ASN A 155 -17.91 -3.27 14.66
C ASN A 155 -18.18 -4.74 14.28
N ASP A 156 -19.14 -5.00 13.40
CA ASP A 156 -19.40 -6.34 12.87
C ASP A 156 -18.20 -6.88 12.08
N SER A 157 -17.59 -6.05 11.25
CA SER A 157 -16.36 -6.42 10.53
C SER A 157 -15.23 -6.80 11.49
N VAL A 158 -14.96 -5.98 12.52
CA VAL A 158 -13.91 -6.30 13.49
C VAL A 158 -14.22 -7.63 14.20
N LYS A 159 -15.49 -7.90 14.56
CA LYS A 159 -15.89 -9.19 15.15
C LYS A 159 -15.54 -10.38 14.24
N HIS A 160 -15.79 -10.26 12.94
CA HIS A 160 -15.47 -11.32 11.97
C HIS A 160 -13.95 -11.51 11.82
N HIS A 161 -13.18 -10.44 11.83
CA HIS A 161 -11.71 -10.49 11.73
C HIS A 161 -11.05 -10.96 13.04
N MET A 162 -11.76 -10.93 14.17
CA MET A 162 -11.29 -11.52 15.44
C MET A 162 -11.50 -13.04 15.54
N ILE A 163 -12.22 -13.66 14.61
CA ILE A 163 -12.42 -15.11 14.60
C ILE A 163 -11.10 -15.80 14.25
N ALA A 164 -10.50 -16.48 15.22
CA ALA A 164 -9.25 -17.21 15.07
C ALA A 164 -9.13 -18.30 16.13
N ASN A 165 -8.37 -19.37 15.83
CA ASN A 165 -8.00 -20.42 16.78
C ASN A 165 -6.66 -20.12 17.50
N VAL A 166 -6.13 -18.91 17.28
CA VAL A 166 -4.85 -18.45 17.83
C VAL A 166 -5.03 -17.05 18.41
N GLU A 167 -4.04 -16.59 19.17
CA GLU A 167 -4.06 -15.22 19.72
C GLU A 167 -4.01 -14.18 18.61
N VAL A 168 -4.88 -13.15 18.76
CA VAL A 168 -5.00 -12.00 17.86
C VAL A 168 -4.51 -10.76 18.58
N GLY A 169 -3.68 -9.96 17.92
CA GLY A 169 -3.24 -8.65 18.37
C GLY A 169 -3.71 -7.52 17.45
N THR A 170 -3.22 -6.30 17.69
CA THR A 170 -3.50 -5.15 16.83
C THR A 170 -2.24 -4.32 16.59
N PHE A 171 -2.09 -3.75 15.39
CA PHE A 171 -1.12 -2.68 15.17
C PHE A 171 -1.73 -1.34 15.59
N LEU A 172 -1.02 -0.58 16.42
CA LEU A 172 -1.48 0.67 17.00
C LEU A 172 -0.47 1.79 16.73
N SER A 173 -0.76 2.64 15.75
CA SER A 173 0.10 3.76 15.36
C SER A 173 -0.23 5.09 16.05
N GLY A 174 -1.25 5.12 16.92
CA GLY A 174 -1.80 6.36 17.46
C GLY A 174 -2.62 7.19 16.45
N GLY A 175 -2.85 6.69 15.22
CA GLY A 175 -3.81 7.21 14.25
C GLY A 175 -5.24 6.80 14.59
N ILE A 176 -6.25 7.50 14.01
CA ILE A 176 -7.66 7.22 14.33
C ILE A 176 -8.08 5.81 13.88
N ASP A 177 -7.59 5.32 12.75
CA ASP A 177 -7.97 4.03 12.14
C ASP A 177 -7.53 2.86 13.02
N SER A 178 -6.23 2.80 13.34
CA SER A 178 -5.67 1.81 14.24
C SER A 178 -6.29 1.89 15.64
N THR A 179 -6.63 3.10 16.10
CA THR A 179 -7.32 3.30 17.38
C THR A 179 -8.73 2.74 17.36
N ILE A 180 -9.51 2.96 16.30
CA ILE A 180 -10.87 2.39 16.14
C ILE A 180 -10.80 0.86 16.13
N THR A 181 -9.92 0.30 15.29
CA THR A 181 -9.73 -1.16 15.19
C THR A 181 -9.36 -1.76 16.54
N THR A 182 -8.37 -1.16 17.23
CA THR A 182 -7.90 -1.63 18.54
C THR A 182 -8.98 -1.48 19.61
N ALA A 183 -9.71 -0.36 19.65
CA ALA A 183 -10.77 -0.13 20.64
C ALA A 183 -11.93 -1.13 20.49
N LEU A 184 -12.32 -1.45 19.25
CA LEU A 184 -13.36 -2.45 18.99
C LEU A 184 -12.87 -3.86 19.34
N ALA A 185 -11.64 -4.19 18.97
CA ALA A 185 -11.02 -5.47 19.31
C ALA A 185 -10.85 -5.66 20.83
N ALA A 186 -10.48 -4.60 21.57
CA ALA A 186 -10.38 -4.61 23.04
C ALA A 186 -11.73 -4.83 23.74
N LYS A 187 -12.84 -4.35 23.16
CA LYS A 187 -14.20 -4.66 23.67
C LYS A 187 -14.55 -6.15 23.55
N ILE A 188 -14.00 -6.84 22.53
CA ILE A 188 -14.22 -8.28 22.31
C ILE A 188 -13.27 -9.10 23.19
N ASN A 189 -12.00 -8.71 23.22
CA ASN A 189 -10.95 -9.34 24.03
C ASN A 189 -10.20 -8.28 24.84
N PRO A 190 -10.55 -8.05 26.13
CA PRO A 190 -9.86 -7.08 26.98
C PRO A 190 -8.38 -7.38 27.27
N LYS A 191 -7.92 -8.60 26.96
CA LYS A 191 -6.51 -9.01 27.10
C LYS A 191 -5.72 -8.89 25.79
N ILE A 192 -6.29 -8.28 24.77
CA ILE A 192 -5.62 -8.11 23.48
C ILE A 192 -4.35 -7.29 23.64
N LYS A 193 -3.30 -7.69 22.93
CA LYS A 193 -2.04 -6.95 22.87
C LYS A 193 -2.02 -6.04 21.65
N SER A 194 -1.49 -4.84 21.83
CA SER A 194 -1.22 -3.91 20.73
C SER A 194 0.28 -3.76 20.51
N PHE A 195 0.67 -3.56 19.24
CA PHE A 195 2.06 -3.41 18.84
C PHE A 195 2.27 -2.07 18.15
N SER A 196 3.35 -1.38 18.51
CA SER A 196 3.65 -0.04 18.04
C SER A 196 5.13 0.11 17.69
N ILE A 197 5.42 0.93 16.69
CA ILE A 197 6.78 1.24 16.28
C ILE A 197 7.01 2.75 16.28
N GLY A 198 8.20 3.17 16.65
CA GLY A 198 8.73 4.51 16.53
C GLY A 198 10.16 4.47 16.01
N PHE A 199 10.68 5.63 15.65
CA PHE A 199 12.05 5.79 15.18
C PHE A 199 12.82 6.73 16.12
N ASP A 200 14.11 6.49 16.28
CA ASP A 200 14.99 7.28 17.15
C ASP A 200 15.40 8.60 16.48
N VAL A 201 14.39 9.34 16.00
CA VAL A 201 14.55 10.65 15.36
C VAL A 201 13.44 11.56 15.83
N GLU A 202 13.79 12.77 16.28
CA GLU A 202 12.82 13.76 16.73
C GLU A 202 11.81 14.10 15.63
N GLY A 203 10.51 14.12 15.99
CA GLY A 203 9.40 14.36 15.05
C GLY A 203 8.92 13.11 14.27
N TYR A 204 9.60 11.97 14.41
CA TYR A 204 9.25 10.71 13.76
C TYR A 204 8.80 9.61 14.75
N ASN A 205 8.55 9.97 15.98
CA ASN A 205 8.17 9.03 17.03
C ASN A 205 6.76 9.33 17.55
N GLU A 206 5.80 8.44 17.28
CA GLU A 206 4.41 8.51 17.76
C GLU A 206 4.13 7.55 18.93
N LEU A 207 5.14 6.86 19.49
CA LEU A 207 4.96 5.86 20.57
C LEU A 207 4.22 6.43 21.78
N ASN A 208 4.43 7.69 22.12
CA ASN A 208 3.72 8.34 23.22
C ASN A 208 2.20 8.39 22.99
N PHE A 209 1.75 8.57 21.76
CA PHE A 209 0.31 8.54 21.43
C PHE A 209 -0.24 7.12 21.47
N ALA A 210 0.49 6.15 20.94
CA ALA A 210 0.11 4.75 20.99
C ALA A 210 0.00 4.26 22.45
N LYS A 211 0.98 4.57 23.29
CA LYS A 211 0.98 4.25 24.70
C LYS A 211 -0.22 4.86 25.45
N LYS A 212 -0.47 6.17 25.28
CA LYS A 212 -1.64 6.83 25.87
C LYS A 212 -2.96 6.24 25.38
N THR A 213 -3.03 5.81 24.13
CA THR A 213 -4.22 5.14 23.59
C THR A 213 -4.42 3.78 24.27
N ALA A 214 -3.37 2.98 24.41
CA ALA A 214 -3.44 1.67 25.06
C ALA A 214 -3.81 1.80 26.55
N GLU A 215 -3.25 2.77 27.26
CA GLU A 215 -3.61 3.10 28.65
C GLU A 215 -5.10 3.47 28.76
N TYR A 216 -5.61 4.31 27.84
CA TYR A 216 -7.04 4.68 27.81
C TYR A 216 -7.94 3.47 27.56
N LEU A 217 -7.50 2.53 26.73
CA LEU A 217 -8.26 1.31 26.41
C LEU A 217 -8.07 0.19 27.45
N GLY A 218 -7.13 0.35 28.39
CA GLY A 218 -6.82 -0.64 29.42
C GLY A 218 -6.15 -1.91 28.91
N ILE A 219 -5.36 -1.82 27.83
CA ILE A 219 -4.69 -2.94 27.17
C ILE A 219 -3.17 -2.82 27.21
N GLU A 220 -2.47 -3.95 27.04
CA GLU A 220 -1.01 -3.99 26.90
C GLU A 220 -0.56 -3.42 25.56
N ASN A 221 0.49 -2.58 25.57
CA ASN A 221 1.15 -2.09 24.36
C ASN A 221 2.63 -2.47 24.38
N ILE A 222 3.05 -3.24 23.38
CA ILE A 222 4.43 -3.61 23.12
C ILE A 222 4.96 -2.68 22.03
N SER A 223 6.01 -1.93 22.38
CA SER A 223 6.55 -0.90 21.50
C SER A 223 8.02 -1.15 21.18
N ILE A 224 8.41 -0.98 19.92
CA ILE A 224 9.82 -0.97 19.50
C ILE A 224 10.20 0.43 19.03
N ASN A 225 11.45 0.82 19.33
CA ASN A 225 12.05 2.07 18.82
C ASN A 225 13.24 1.69 17.95
N VAL A 226 13.15 2.00 16.65
CA VAL A 226 14.09 1.53 15.62
C VAL A 226 15.16 2.56 15.37
N SER A 227 16.41 2.15 15.48
CA SER A 227 17.60 2.91 15.13
C SER A 227 17.88 2.89 13.62
N GLU A 228 18.72 3.81 13.14
CA GLU A 228 19.19 3.82 11.74
C GLU A 228 19.88 2.50 11.36
N GLN A 229 20.68 1.93 12.27
CA GLN A 229 21.43 0.69 12.02
C GLN A 229 20.48 -0.51 11.85
N GLU A 230 19.48 -0.65 12.70
CA GLU A 230 18.46 -1.72 12.58
C GLU A 230 17.66 -1.58 11.29
N TYR A 231 17.34 -0.33 10.93
CA TYR A 231 16.65 -0.04 9.68
C TYR A 231 17.48 -0.45 8.46
N ILE A 232 18.77 -0.06 8.39
CA ILE A 232 19.68 -0.41 7.29
C ILE A 232 19.87 -1.94 7.21
N LYS A 233 20.05 -2.61 8.35
CA LYS A 233 20.23 -4.06 8.42
C LYS A 233 19.04 -4.83 7.85
N ALA A 234 17.83 -4.32 8.01
CA ALA A 234 16.63 -4.99 7.50
C ALA A 234 16.42 -4.83 5.98
N LEU A 235 17.05 -3.84 5.33
CA LEU A 235 16.78 -3.47 3.94
C LEU A 235 16.94 -4.61 2.92
N PRO A 236 18.03 -5.42 2.94
CA PRO A 236 18.15 -6.53 1.99
C PRO A 236 17.04 -7.57 2.16
N SER A 237 16.67 -7.88 3.41
CA SER A 237 15.55 -8.80 3.69
C SER A 237 14.21 -8.22 3.23
N VAL A 238 13.96 -6.93 3.46
CA VAL A 238 12.74 -6.25 3.01
C VAL A 238 12.63 -6.30 1.48
N ALA A 239 13.71 -5.99 0.76
CA ALA A 239 13.72 -6.08 -0.71
C ALA A 239 13.49 -7.51 -1.21
N TYR A 240 14.06 -8.52 -0.55
CA TYR A 240 13.87 -9.93 -0.89
C TYR A 240 12.43 -10.40 -0.66
N TYR A 241 11.83 -10.07 0.50
CA TYR A 241 10.47 -10.52 0.81
C TYR A 241 9.38 -9.70 0.12
N MET A 242 9.72 -8.52 -0.40
CA MET A 242 8.77 -7.70 -1.16
C MET A 242 8.45 -8.29 -2.53
N ASP A 243 9.32 -9.14 -3.08
CA ASP A 243 9.26 -9.70 -4.44
C ASP A 243 9.49 -8.62 -5.52
N ASP A 244 8.52 -7.78 -5.80
CA ASP A 244 8.62 -6.64 -6.75
C ASP A 244 9.18 -5.40 -6.04
N PRO A 245 9.96 -4.53 -6.69
CA PRO A 245 10.48 -3.34 -6.03
C PRO A 245 9.32 -2.40 -5.62
N LEU A 246 9.30 -2.08 -4.33
CA LEU A 246 8.37 -1.11 -3.74
C LEU A 246 9.17 -0.07 -2.95
N ALA A 247 8.97 1.21 -3.28
CA ALA A 247 9.74 2.29 -2.68
C ALA A 247 8.98 3.06 -1.57
N ASP A 248 8.09 2.41 -0.86
CA ASP A 248 7.54 2.99 0.36
C ASP A 248 8.49 2.69 1.55
N PRO A 249 9.09 3.74 2.16
CA PRO A 249 10.01 3.52 3.28
C PRO A 249 9.38 2.87 4.51
N SER A 250 8.05 2.91 4.62
CA SER A 250 7.31 2.28 5.74
C SER A 250 7.36 0.75 5.72
N CYS A 251 7.75 0.13 4.59
CA CYS A 251 7.92 -1.33 4.48
C CYS A 251 8.84 -1.88 5.58
N VAL A 252 9.99 -1.23 5.80
CA VAL A 252 10.96 -1.64 6.82
C VAL A 252 10.35 -1.58 8.22
N GLY A 253 9.56 -0.54 8.48
CA GLY A 253 8.87 -0.41 9.77
C GLY A 253 7.85 -1.52 9.99
N ILE A 254 7.06 -1.88 8.97
CA ILE A 254 6.09 -2.98 9.06
C ILE A 254 6.81 -4.32 9.22
N TYR A 255 7.91 -4.55 8.52
CA TYR A 255 8.75 -5.74 8.65
C TYR A 255 9.23 -5.94 10.09
N LEU A 256 9.89 -4.94 10.67
CA LEU A 256 10.43 -5.00 12.04
C LEU A 256 9.31 -5.10 13.11
N LEU A 257 8.19 -4.37 12.91
CA LEU A 257 7.04 -4.48 13.80
C LEU A 257 6.39 -5.88 13.76
N SER A 258 6.36 -6.49 12.57
CA SER A 258 5.83 -7.84 12.38
C SER A 258 6.74 -8.91 13.00
N GLU A 259 8.06 -8.72 12.94
CA GLU A 259 9.04 -9.56 13.64
C GLU A 259 8.79 -9.57 15.15
N GLU A 260 8.58 -8.40 15.74
CA GLU A 260 8.26 -8.31 17.18
C GLU A 260 6.90 -8.92 17.50
N ALA A 261 5.85 -8.54 16.76
CA ALA A 261 4.49 -9.01 17.00
C ALA A 261 4.37 -10.54 16.93
N ARG A 262 5.12 -11.16 15.98
CA ARG A 262 5.12 -12.63 15.76
C ARG A 262 5.61 -13.42 16.98
N LYS A 263 6.41 -12.83 17.86
CA LYS A 263 6.85 -13.46 19.12
C LYS A 263 5.69 -13.67 20.10
N HIS A 264 4.59 -12.92 19.93
CA HIS A 264 3.48 -12.85 20.86
C HIS A 264 2.16 -13.38 20.28
N VAL A 265 1.89 -13.12 19.00
CA VAL A 265 0.63 -13.47 18.33
C VAL A 265 0.88 -14.05 16.92
N LYS A 266 -0.15 -14.67 16.34
CA LYS A 266 -0.09 -15.17 14.96
C LYS A 266 -0.93 -14.37 13.97
N VAL A 267 -1.82 -13.54 14.49
CA VAL A 267 -2.74 -12.70 13.72
C VAL A 267 -2.70 -11.30 14.31
N VAL A 268 -2.71 -10.27 13.46
CA VAL A 268 -2.87 -8.88 13.87
C VAL A 268 -3.92 -8.18 13.03
N LEU A 269 -4.69 -7.29 13.66
CA LEU A 269 -5.60 -6.39 12.96
C LEU A 269 -4.89 -5.06 12.70
N SER A 270 -5.07 -4.52 11.49
CA SER A 270 -4.55 -3.21 11.08
C SER A 270 -5.68 -2.25 10.70
N GLY A 271 -5.36 -0.96 10.58
CA GLY A 271 -6.26 0.10 10.14
C GLY A 271 -6.19 0.41 8.65
N GLU A 272 -5.52 -0.42 7.84
CA GLU A 272 -5.33 -0.18 6.41
C GLU A 272 -6.67 -0.12 5.65
N GLY A 273 -6.72 0.65 4.57
CA GLY A 273 -7.91 0.87 3.75
C GLY A 273 -8.86 1.96 4.27
N ALA A 274 -8.73 2.36 5.54
CA ALA A 274 -9.60 3.41 6.10
C ALA A 274 -9.40 4.78 5.45
N ASP A 275 -8.20 5.08 4.98
CA ASP A 275 -7.89 6.34 4.31
C ASP A 275 -8.56 6.43 2.93
N GLU A 276 -8.48 5.37 2.17
CA GLU A 276 -9.03 5.25 0.83
C GLU A 276 -10.56 5.23 0.88
N LEU A 277 -11.15 4.45 1.78
CA LEU A 277 -12.61 4.31 1.86
C LEU A 277 -13.31 5.53 2.48
N PHE A 278 -12.72 6.13 3.51
CA PHE A 278 -13.37 7.18 4.29
C PHE A 278 -12.77 8.58 4.08
N GLY A 279 -11.93 8.76 3.06
CA GLY A 279 -11.38 10.07 2.70
C GLY A 279 -10.34 10.59 3.70
N GLY A 280 -9.31 9.79 4.02
CA GLY A 280 -8.38 10.08 5.09
C GLY A 280 -7.14 10.91 4.71
N TYR A 281 -6.74 10.89 3.46
CA TYR A 281 -5.54 11.60 3.02
C TYR A 281 -5.69 13.12 3.03
N ASN A 282 -4.64 13.82 3.47
CA ASN A 282 -4.67 15.29 3.53
C ASN A 282 -4.85 15.94 2.16
N ILE A 283 -4.42 15.28 1.07
CA ILE A 283 -4.58 15.78 -0.28
C ILE A 283 -6.06 15.93 -0.68
N TYR A 284 -6.95 15.10 -0.15
CA TYR A 284 -8.38 15.19 -0.44
C TYR A 284 -9.01 16.51 0.05
N LYS A 285 -8.39 17.20 1.04
CA LYS A 285 -8.81 18.54 1.45
C LYS A 285 -8.51 19.63 0.41
N GLU A 286 -7.72 19.31 -0.63
CA GLU A 286 -7.48 20.25 -1.73
C GLU A 286 -8.77 20.67 -2.43
N TYR A 287 -9.78 19.84 -2.45
CA TYR A 287 -11.11 20.23 -2.92
C TYR A 287 -11.57 21.57 -2.33
N TYR A 288 -11.37 21.77 -1.03
CA TYR A 288 -11.75 23.03 -0.37
C TYR A 288 -10.71 24.13 -0.55
N SER A 289 -9.43 23.82 -0.48
CA SER A 289 -8.36 24.82 -0.57
C SER A 289 -8.19 25.36 -1.98
N LEU A 290 -8.42 24.56 -3.01
CA LEU A 290 -8.32 24.95 -4.42
C LEU A 290 -9.65 25.48 -5.00
N LYS A 291 -10.75 25.44 -4.24
CA LYS A 291 -12.06 25.93 -4.69
C LYS A 291 -12.02 27.36 -5.29
N PRO A 292 -11.23 28.34 -4.79
CA PRO A 292 -11.17 29.66 -5.42
C PRO A 292 -10.77 29.64 -6.90
N PHE A 293 -9.96 28.65 -7.31
CA PHE A 293 -9.55 28.53 -8.71
C PHE A 293 -10.67 28.02 -9.63
N SER A 294 -11.69 27.35 -9.10
CA SER A 294 -12.82 26.87 -9.92
C SER A 294 -13.62 28.03 -10.53
N TYR A 295 -13.59 29.23 -9.92
CA TYR A 295 -14.25 30.41 -10.41
C TYR A 295 -13.47 31.17 -11.51
N LEU A 296 -12.21 30.78 -11.77
CA LEU A 296 -11.38 31.44 -12.79
C LEU A 296 -11.65 30.83 -14.18
N PRO A 297 -11.80 31.66 -15.22
CA PRO A 297 -11.87 31.19 -16.59
C PRO A 297 -10.61 30.39 -16.98
N GLU A 298 -10.75 29.39 -17.84
CA GLU A 298 -9.63 28.52 -18.27
C GLU A 298 -8.47 29.32 -18.90
N ALA A 299 -8.77 30.39 -19.66
CA ALA A 299 -7.74 31.25 -20.22
C ALA A 299 -6.89 31.97 -19.14
N VAL A 300 -7.52 32.34 -18.00
CA VAL A 300 -6.84 32.94 -16.85
C VAL A 300 -5.99 31.89 -16.14
N LYS A 301 -6.55 30.70 -15.89
CA LYS A 301 -5.80 29.58 -15.31
C LYS A 301 -4.55 29.27 -16.13
N GLY A 302 -4.67 29.20 -17.46
CA GLY A 302 -3.52 28.94 -18.33
C GLY A 302 -2.42 30.00 -18.22
N LYS A 303 -2.78 31.28 -18.11
CA LYS A 303 -1.79 32.36 -17.91
C LYS A 303 -1.12 32.27 -16.53
N VAL A 304 -1.91 32.06 -15.48
CA VAL A 304 -1.39 31.91 -14.10
C VAL A 304 -0.49 30.70 -13.99
N ASN A 305 -0.83 29.59 -14.64
CA ASN A 305 -0.02 28.35 -14.66
C ASN A 305 1.35 28.62 -15.33
N LYS A 306 1.36 29.27 -16.51
CA LYS A 306 2.61 29.62 -17.21
C LYS A 306 3.49 30.54 -16.34
N MET A 307 2.91 31.55 -15.69
CA MET A 307 3.66 32.43 -14.80
C MET A 307 4.17 31.67 -13.56
N ALA A 308 3.36 30.81 -12.95
CA ALA A 308 3.76 30.03 -11.79
C ALA A 308 4.93 29.07 -12.10
N LYS A 309 5.00 28.51 -13.31
CA LYS A 309 6.13 27.66 -13.73
C LYS A 309 7.46 28.44 -13.76
N LEU A 310 7.44 29.72 -14.10
CA LEU A 310 8.63 30.57 -14.18
C LEU A 310 9.11 31.08 -12.79
N LEU A 311 8.28 30.96 -11.75
CA LEU A 311 8.68 31.36 -10.41
C LEU A 311 9.77 30.43 -9.86
N PRO A 312 10.74 30.96 -9.07
CA PRO A 312 11.64 30.11 -8.30
C PRO A 312 10.85 29.25 -7.29
N ASP A 313 11.50 28.30 -6.66
CA ASP A 313 10.80 27.42 -5.69
C ASP A 313 10.52 28.15 -4.37
N ILE A 314 9.45 28.93 -4.39
CA ILE A 314 8.97 29.75 -3.27
C ILE A 314 7.65 29.23 -2.72
N LYS A 315 7.38 29.56 -1.45
CA LYS A 315 6.10 29.22 -0.80
C LYS A 315 4.92 29.77 -1.60
N GLY A 316 3.99 28.89 -2.01
CA GLY A 316 2.81 29.23 -2.78
C GLY A 316 2.88 28.84 -4.26
N LYS A 317 4.06 28.65 -4.86
CA LYS A 317 4.22 28.18 -6.25
C LYS A 317 3.43 26.89 -6.50
N SER A 318 3.63 25.89 -5.65
CA SER A 318 2.92 24.61 -5.74
C SER A 318 1.40 24.74 -5.61
N TYR A 319 0.91 25.68 -4.79
CA TYR A 319 -0.52 25.96 -4.66
C TYR A 319 -1.10 26.56 -5.94
N LEU A 320 -0.41 27.51 -6.57
CA LEU A 320 -0.83 28.08 -7.86
C LEU A 320 -0.83 27.04 -8.97
N LEU A 321 0.21 26.22 -9.06
CA LEU A 321 0.30 25.16 -10.06
C LEU A 321 -0.85 24.16 -9.90
N ARG A 322 -1.10 23.67 -8.67
CA ARG A 322 -2.18 22.73 -8.41
C ARG A 322 -3.56 23.30 -8.69
N GLY A 323 -3.80 24.56 -8.31
CA GLY A 323 -5.08 25.24 -8.54
C GLY A 323 -5.39 25.53 -10.00
N THR A 324 -4.38 25.63 -10.85
CA THR A 324 -4.50 25.93 -12.28
C THR A 324 -4.30 24.74 -13.20
N THR A 325 -4.00 23.55 -12.67
CA THR A 325 -3.86 22.30 -13.42
C THR A 325 -5.08 21.40 -13.13
N LYS A 326 -5.65 20.80 -14.17
CA LYS A 326 -6.78 19.86 -14.01
C LYS A 326 -6.37 18.66 -13.16
N LEU A 327 -7.32 18.08 -12.42
CA LEU A 327 -7.05 16.95 -11.53
C LEU A 327 -6.36 15.80 -12.26
N LYS A 328 -6.87 15.40 -13.40
CA LYS A 328 -6.34 14.30 -14.22
C LYS A 328 -4.88 14.48 -14.69
N ASP A 329 -4.41 15.73 -14.77
CA ASP A 329 -3.05 16.06 -15.22
C ASP A 329 -2.04 16.20 -14.07
N ARG A 330 -2.53 16.18 -12.80
CA ARG A 330 -1.70 16.39 -11.62
C ARG A 330 -1.77 15.29 -10.57
N TYR A 331 -2.85 14.51 -10.54
CA TYR A 331 -3.06 13.47 -9.56
C TYR A 331 -2.92 12.08 -10.19
N ILE A 332 -1.96 11.32 -9.73
CA ILE A 332 -1.69 9.95 -10.18
C ILE A 332 -1.88 8.91 -9.06
N GLY A 333 -2.30 9.35 -7.90
CA GLY A 333 -2.37 8.59 -6.66
C GLY A 333 -1.74 9.37 -5.52
N ASN A 334 -1.71 8.80 -4.36
CA ASN A 334 -1.19 9.46 -3.15
C ASN A 334 0.34 9.65 -3.18
N ALA A 335 1.08 8.92 -3.99
CA ALA A 335 2.49 9.16 -4.28
C ALA A 335 2.68 9.57 -5.74
N LYS A 336 3.48 10.61 -5.92
CA LYS A 336 4.08 11.01 -7.21
C LYS A 336 5.53 11.35 -6.93
N ILE A 337 6.44 10.49 -7.38
CA ILE A 337 7.87 10.62 -7.08
C ILE A 337 8.57 11.47 -8.12
N PHE A 338 8.66 10.97 -9.35
CA PHE A 338 9.26 11.69 -10.46
C PHE A 338 8.20 12.21 -11.43
N SER A 339 8.44 13.39 -12.02
CA SER A 339 7.69 13.86 -13.18
C SER A 339 8.16 13.13 -14.44
N ASN A 340 7.39 13.18 -15.54
CA ASN A 340 7.79 12.58 -16.80
C ASN A 340 9.13 13.13 -17.32
N GLU A 341 9.36 14.45 -17.17
CA GLU A 341 10.61 15.12 -17.56
C GLU A 341 11.82 14.61 -16.74
N GLU A 342 11.61 14.30 -15.46
CA GLU A 342 12.67 13.72 -14.62
C GLU A 342 12.91 12.25 -14.93
N VAL A 343 11.86 11.47 -15.22
CA VAL A 343 11.98 10.07 -15.64
C VAL A 343 12.78 9.97 -16.95
N GLU A 344 12.54 10.86 -17.91
CA GLU A 344 13.29 10.96 -19.18
C GLU A 344 14.80 11.16 -18.95
N ASN A 345 15.20 11.89 -17.91
CA ASN A 345 16.61 12.07 -17.53
C ASN A 345 17.24 10.83 -16.87
N ILE A 346 16.41 9.92 -16.37
CA ILE A 346 16.86 8.73 -15.63
C ILE A 346 16.91 7.50 -16.55
N ILE A 347 15.86 7.25 -17.34
CA ILE A 347 15.73 6.04 -18.17
C ILE A 347 16.34 6.29 -19.54
N HIS A 348 17.14 5.33 -20.04
CA HIS A 348 17.73 5.45 -21.38
C HIS A 348 16.72 5.25 -22.52
N ASP A 349 15.74 4.38 -22.33
CA ASP A 349 14.72 4.05 -23.34
C ASP A 349 13.34 4.58 -22.90
N TYR A 350 13.23 5.90 -22.77
CA TYR A 350 11.97 6.55 -22.38
C TYR A 350 10.90 6.43 -23.47
N ASP A 351 9.70 5.95 -23.10
CA ASP A 351 8.54 5.88 -24.00
C ASP A 351 7.56 7.02 -23.67
N GLU A 352 7.43 7.97 -24.60
CA GLU A 352 6.51 9.12 -24.50
C GLU A 352 5.03 8.69 -24.39
N ASN A 353 4.68 7.49 -24.86
CA ASN A 353 3.32 6.96 -24.80
C ASN A 353 3.02 6.27 -23.47
N ASN A 354 4.03 5.88 -22.69
CA ASN A 354 3.89 5.21 -21.40
C ASN A 354 3.89 6.22 -20.24
N THR A 355 3.03 7.22 -20.27
CA THR A 355 2.92 8.25 -19.24
C THR A 355 1.90 7.87 -18.17
N CYS A 356 2.06 8.42 -16.95
CA CYS A 356 1.09 8.25 -15.86
C CYS A 356 -0.33 8.61 -16.28
N SER A 357 -0.51 9.66 -17.08
CA SER A 357 -1.83 10.08 -17.60
C SER A 357 -2.45 9.02 -18.50
N ASN A 358 -1.64 8.37 -19.35
CA ASN A 358 -2.13 7.32 -20.25
C ASN A 358 -2.53 6.07 -19.47
N ILE A 359 -1.73 5.68 -18.47
CA ILE A 359 -2.00 4.56 -17.56
C ILE A 359 -3.33 4.74 -16.83
N LEU A 360 -3.58 5.93 -16.32
CA LEU A 360 -4.79 6.24 -15.54
C LEU A 360 -5.98 6.67 -16.40
N SER A 361 -5.82 6.78 -17.72
CA SER A 361 -6.86 7.34 -18.61
C SER A 361 -8.19 6.60 -18.53
N SER A 362 -8.16 5.27 -18.42
CA SER A 362 -9.37 4.45 -18.29
C SER A 362 -10.12 4.72 -16.98
N LEU A 363 -9.39 4.88 -15.87
CA LEU A 363 -9.96 5.18 -14.55
C LEU A 363 -10.58 6.58 -14.53
N TYR A 364 -9.92 7.58 -15.11
CA TYR A 364 -10.48 8.93 -15.22
C TYR A 364 -11.72 8.98 -16.10
N LYS A 365 -11.76 8.22 -17.23
CA LYS A 365 -12.95 8.09 -18.06
C LYS A 365 -14.14 7.49 -17.29
N GLU A 366 -13.87 6.51 -16.41
CA GLU A 366 -14.92 5.92 -15.58
C GLU A 366 -15.42 6.92 -14.52
N CYS A 367 -14.53 7.72 -13.92
CA CYS A 367 -14.90 8.81 -13.02
C CYS A 367 -15.78 9.88 -13.71
N ASP A 368 -15.39 10.30 -14.91
CA ASP A 368 -16.14 11.27 -15.72
C ASP A 368 -17.54 10.74 -16.07
N LYS A 369 -17.64 9.47 -16.50
CA LYS A 369 -18.89 8.79 -16.82
C LYS A 369 -19.86 8.74 -15.63
N ASN A 370 -19.33 8.55 -14.40
CA ASN A 370 -20.13 8.49 -13.19
C ASN A 370 -20.33 9.87 -12.51
N ASN A 371 -19.80 10.95 -13.10
CA ASN A 371 -19.84 12.31 -12.57
C ASN A 371 -19.34 12.42 -11.12
N TYR A 372 -18.21 11.77 -10.81
CA TYR A 372 -17.59 11.84 -9.49
C TYR A 372 -17.01 13.23 -9.24
N ASP A 373 -17.16 13.74 -8.01
CA ASP A 373 -16.43 14.93 -7.56
C ASP A 373 -14.92 14.64 -7.43
N ASP A 374 -14.12 15.70 -7.28
CA ASP A 374 -12.65 15.57 -7.23
C ASP A 374 -12.17 14.65 -6.09
N VAL A 375 -12.84 14.65 -4.93
CA VAL A 375 -12.45 13.79 -3.80
C VAL A 375 -12.78 12.34 -4.11
N THR A 376 -13.97 12.09 -4.61
CA THR A 376 -14.41 10.74 -5.02
C THR A 376 -13.56 10.22 -6.15
N THR A 377 -13.16 11.09 -7.11
CA THR A 377 -12.23 10.74 -8.17
C THR A 377 -10.85 10.33 -7.62
N MET A 378 -10.27 11.13 -6.70
CA MET A 378 -9.00 10.78 -6.06
C MET A 378 -9.09 9.45 -5.30
N GLN A 379 -10.18 9.22 -4.55
CA GLN A 379 -10.40 7.94 -3.86
C GLN A 379 -10.51 6.77 -4.85
N TYR A 380 -11.23 6.95 -5.96
CA TYR A 380 -11.39 5.91 -6.98
C TYR A 380 -10.02 5.54 -7.62
N ILE A 381 -9.19 6.54 -7.91
CA ILE A 381 -7.82 6.32 -8.40
C ILE A 381 -7.01 5.56 -7.34
N ASP A 382 -7.00 6.02 -6.08
CA ASP A 382 -6.22 5.38 -5.02
C ASP A 382 -6.66 3.93 -4.75
N MET A 383 -7.96 3.65 -4.79
CA MET A 383 -8.47 2.29 -4.59
C MET A 383 -8.12 1.32 -5.72
N ASN A 384 -7.92 1.82 -6.95
CA ASN A 384 -7.57 0.99 -8.11
C ASN A 384 -6.06 1.00 -8.42
N THR A 385 -5.23 1.69 -7.63
CA THR A 385 -3.78 1.79 -7.86
C THR A 385 -3.00 1.73 -6.56
N TRP A 386 -3.04 2.78 -5.76
CA TRP A 386 -2.28 2.96 -4.53
C TRP A 386 -2.59 1.92 -3.45
N LEU A 387 -3.88 1.62 -3.23
CA LEU A 387 -4.30 0.68 -2.19
C LEU A 387 -3.73 -0.72 -2.45
N GLU A 388 -3.86 -1.23 -3.66
CA GLU A 388 -3.39 -2.56 -4.03
C GLU A 388 -1.87 -2.58 -4.22
N GLY A 389 -1.33 -1.69 -5.07
CA GLY A 389 0.06 -1.72 -5.50
C GLY A 389 1.07 -1.28 -4.43
N ASP A 390 0.62 -0.57 -3.38
CA ASP A 390 1.49 -0.13 -2.29
C ASP A 390 0.99 -0.63 -0.92
N ILE A 391 -0.19 -0.16 -0.47
CA ILE A 391 -0.64 -0.33 0.91
C ILE A 391 -0.83 -1.80 1.27
N LEU A 392 -1.56 -2.56 0.47
CA LEU A 392 -1.86 -3.96 0.74
C LEU A 392 -0.68 -4.87 0.46
N LEU A 393 0.05 -4.60 -0.63
CA LEU A 393 1.24 -5.37 -0.99
C LEU A 393 2.26 -5.35 0.14
N LYS A 394 2.65 -4.16 0.63
CA LYS A 394 3.61 -4.08 1.75
C LYS A 394 3.08 -4.67 3.04
N ALA A 395 1.78 -4.46 3.32
CA ALA A 395 1.17 -4.97 4.56
C ALA A 395 1.21 -6.50 4.61
N ASP A 396 0.81 -7.18 3.53
CA ASP A 396 0.83 -8.64 3.44
C ASP A 396 2.27 -9.18 3.37
N LYS A 397 3.09 -8.69 2.44
CA LYS A 397 4.46 -9.20 2.23
C LYS A 397 5.33 -9.05 3.49
N MET A 398 5.30 -7.90 4.13
CA MET A 398 6.15 -7.64 5.30
C MET A 398 5.69 -8.40 6.54
N SER A 399 4.40 -8.59 6.73
CA SER A 399 3.88 -9.40 7.84
C SER A 399 4.07 -10.90 7.58
N MET A 400 3.84 -11.37 6.36
CA MET A 400 4.01 -12.77 5.98
C MET A 400 5.48 -13.20 5.95
N ALA A 401 6.44 -12.28 5.75
CA ALA A 401 7.87 -12.56 5.91
C ALA A 401 8.20 -13.15 7.29
N HIS A 402 7.39 -12.84 8.30
CA HIS A 402 7.47 -13.37 9.66
C HIS A 402 6.37 -14.37 9.99
N SER A 403 5.60 -14.86 9.01
CA SER A 403 4.46 -15.76 9.22
C SER A 403 3.41 -15.18 10.17
N LEU A 404 3.18 -13.87 10.10
CA LEU A 404 2.16 -13.11 10.85
C LEU A 404 1.02 -12.75 9.89
N GLU A 405 -0.18 -13.24 10.13
CA GLU A 405 -1.34 -12.90 9.31
C GLU A 405 -1.86 -11.50 9.69
N LEU A 406 -1.77 -10.55 8.76
CA LEU A 406 -2.35 -9.23 8.92
C LEU A 406 -3.75 -9.20 8.32
N ARG A 407 -4.71 -8.73 9.10
CA ARG A 407 -6.12 -8.58 8.72
C ARG A 407 -6.53 -7.12 8.72
N VAL A 408 -7.41 -6.75 7.78
CA VAL A 408 -7.76 -5.36 7.47
C VAL A 408 -9.29 -5.12 7.55
N PRO A 409 -9.84 -4.95 8.77
CA PRO A 409 -11.30 -4.86 8.96
C PRO A 409 -11.98 -3.74 8.18
N PHE A 410 -11.29 -2.68 7.82
CA PHE A 410 -11.87 -1.62 6.97
C PHE A 410 -12.11 -2.09 5.53
N LEU A 411 -11.42 -3.11 5.07
CA LEU A 411 -11.58 -3.68 3.72
C LEU A 411 -12.53 -4.89 3.68
N ASP A 412 -13.51 -4.89 4.52
CA ASP A 412 -14.63 -5.81 4.49
C ASP A 412 -15.66 -5.36 3.44
N THR A 413 -16.30 -6.30 2.75
CA THR A 413 -17.28 -6.01 1.70
C THR A 413 -18.48 -5.21 2.19
N GLU A 414 -18.93 -5.39 3.44
CA GLU A 414 -20.02 -4.61 4.02
C GLU A 414 -19.56 -3.19 4.39
N VAL A 415 -18.30 -3.04 4.83
CA VAL A 415 -17.69 -1.72 5.06
C VAL A 415 -17.52 -0.98 3.74
N LEU A 416 -17.13 -1.67 2.66
CA LEU A 416 -17.05 -1.11 1.31
C LEU A 416 -18.44 -0.58 0.86
N LYS A 417 -19.49 -1.40 0.97
CA LYS A 417 -20.86 -0.99 0.60
C LYS A 417 -21.35 0.24 1.38
N CYS A 418 -20.86 0.41 2.62
CA CYS A 418 -21.11 1.61 3.42
C CYS A 418 -20.32 2.80 2.85
N ALA A 419 -19.01 2.63 2.61
CA ALA A 419 -18.10 3.67 2.14
C ALA A 419 -18.47 4.20 0.75
N GLU A 420 -18.93 3.34 -0.15
CA GLU A 420 -19.40 3.71 -1.50
C GLU A 420 -20.60 4.66 -1.50
N LYS A 421 -21.34 4.74 -0.39
CA LYS A 421 -22.51 5.61 -0.25
C LYS A 421 -22.18 6.98 0.34
N LEU A 422 -20.98 7.18 0.89
CA LEU A 422 -20.63 8.40 1.62
C LEU A 422 -20.73 9.65 0.75
N SER A 423 -21.40 10.67 1.28
CA SER A 423 -21.36 12.00 0.71
C SER A 423 -20.01 12.67 0.95
N LEU A 424 -19.67 13.68 0.16
CA LEU A 424 -18.45 14.45 0.29
C LEU A 424 -18.26 15.01 1.72
N ALA A 425 -19.33 15.50 2.35
CA ALA A 425 -19.27 16.07 3.69
C ALA A 425 -18.94 15.04 4.78
N GLN A 426 -19.25 13.77 4.56
CA GLN A 426 -18.93 12.67 5.45
C GLN A 426 -17.50 12.15 5.28
N LYS A 427 -16.89 12.37 4.12
CA LYS A 427 -15.50 12.04 3.81
C LYS A 427 -14.56 13.10 4.36
N VAL A 428 -14.70 14.35 3.90
CA VAL A 428 -13.78 15.46 4.21
C VAL A 428 -14.52 16.75 4.53
N SER A 429 -13.87 17.59 5.32
CA SER A 429 -14.26 18.97 5.61
C SER A 429 -13.07 19.90 5.45
N LYS A 430 -13.26 21.22 5.57
CA LYS A 430 -12.13 22.17 5.60
C LYS A 430 -11.10 21.87 6.70
N LYS A 431 -11.54 21.33 7.83
CA LYS A 431 -10.70 21.06 9.00
C LYS A 431 -10.23 19.61 9.06
N ASN A 432 -11.13 18.66 8.85
CA ASN A 432 -10.92 17.25 9.15
C ASN A 432 -11.10 16.36 7.92
N THR A 433 -10.37 15.26 7.93
CA THR A 433 -10.56 14.06 7.10
C THR A 433 -11.34 13.01 7.90
N LYS A 434 -11.90 11.97 7.24
CA LYS A 434 -12.63 10.85 7.89
C LYS A 434 -13.74 11.35 8.81
N VAL A 435 -14.52 12.33 8.33
CA VAL A 435 -15.53 13.02 9.16
C VAL A 435 -16.49 12.02 9.78
N LEU A 436 -17.03 11.09 9.00
CA LEU A 436 -17.94 10.07 9.51
C LEU A 436 -17.31 9.19 10.59
N LEU A 437 -16.09 8.71 10.39
CA LEU A 437 -15.40 7.86 11.38
C LEU A 437 -15.17 8.60 12.70
N ARG A 438 -14.77 9.87 12.61
CA ARG A 438 -14.54 10.68 13.81
C ARG A 438 -15.82 10.89 14.61
N GLU A 439 -16.95 11.02 13.94
CA GLU A 439 -18.23 11.21 14.61
C GLU A 439 -18.82 9.89 15.12
N ALA A 440 -18.80 8.84 14.31
CA ALA A 440 -19.34 7.54 14.68
C ALA A 440 -18.61 6.85 15.85
N PHE A 441 -17.32 7.16 16.04
CA PHE A 441 -16.48 6.51 17.04
C PHE A 441 -16.01 7.42 18.18
N LYS A 442 -16.54 8.65 18.27
CA LYS A 442 -16.12 9.66 19.26
C LYS A 442 -16.20 9.20 20.71
N ASP A 443 -17.12 8.28 21.03
CA ASP A 443 -17.37 7.83 22.39
C ASP A 443 -16.51 6.62 22.80
N ILE A 444 -15.76 6.04 21.87
CA ILE A 444 -14.88 4.88 22.15
C ILE A 444 -13.40 5.14 21.93
N VAL A 445 -13.07 6.20 21.21
CA VAL A 445 -11.68 6.62 21.02
C VAL A 445 -11.30 7.68 22.03
N PRO A 446 -10.02 7.83 22.39
CA PRO A 446 -9.59 8.89 23.29
C PRO A 446 -10.02 10.28 22.80
N PRO A 447 -10.46 11.21 23.70
CA PRO A 447 -10.97 12.52 23.30
C PRO A 447 -10.03 13.35 22.42
N TYR A 448 -8.71 13.23 22.62
CA TYR A 448 -7.71 13.94 21.82
C TYR A 448 -7.67 13.48 20.36
N MET A 449 -8.21 12.32 20.01
CA MET A 449 -8.32 11.84 18.62
C MET A 449 -9.22 12.70 17.75
N LYS A 450 -10.15 13.45 18.36
CA LYS A 450 -11.06 14.34 17.61
C LYS A 450 -10.29 15.41 16.82
N GLU A 451 -9.20 15.92 17.39
CA GLU A 451 -8.43 17.03 16.82
C GLU A 451 -7.06 16.63 16.30
N LYS A 452 -6.61 15.40 16.60
CA LYS A 452 -5.31 14.92 16.16
C LYS A 452 -5.22 14.92 14.62
N LYS A 453 -4.22 15.65 14.12
CA LYS A 453 -3.90 15.66 12.68
C LYS A 453 -3.26 14.35 12.29
N LYS A 454 -3.57 13.89 11.06
CA LYS A 454 -2.88 12.73 10.49
C LYS A 454 -1.43 13.09 10.15
N LEU A 455 -0.50 12.28 10.65
CA LEU A 455 0.93 12.36 10.30
C LEU A 455 1.35 11.31 9.25
N GLY A 456 0.54 10.26 9.05
CA GLY A 456 0.90 9.08 8.27
C GLY A 456 1.77 8.13 9.09
N PHE A 457 2.58 7.32 8.42
CA PHE A 457 3.62 6.48 9.03
C PHE A 457 5.00 7.12 8.68
N PRO A 458 5.45 8.12 9.45
CA PRO A 458 6.63 8.87 9.10
C PRO A 458 7.89 8.03 9.28
N THR A 459 8.63 7.82 8.19
CA THR A 459 9.93 7.14 8.20
C THR A 459 11.04 8.17 7.95
N PRO A 460 12.08 8.25 8.78
CA PRO A 460 13.05 9.36 8.78
C PRO A 460 14.13 9.26 7.70
N ILE A 461 13.85 8.68 6.52
CA ILE A 461 14.83 8.56 5.42
C ILE A 461 15.42 9.91 5.01
N ARG A 462 14.64 10.99 5.09
CA ARG A 462 15.11 12.35 4.83
C ARG A 462 16.28 12.77 5.72
N VAL A 463 16.28 12.30 6.96
CA VAL A 463 17.34 12.57 7.94
C VAL A 463 18.49 11.60 7.74
N TRP A 464 18.20 10.30 7.67
CA TRP A 464 19.20 9.24 7.60
C TRP A 464 20.00 9.21 6.28
N LEU A 465 19.43 9.68 5.18
CA LEU A 465 20.19 9.83 3.92
C LEU A 465 21.35 10.83 4.02
N LYS A 466 21.40 11.64 5.08
CA LYS A 466 22.53 12.52 5.39
C LYS A 466 23.60 11.86 6.26
N SER A 467 23.41 10.61 6.66
CA SER A 467 24.30 9.86 7.53
C SER A 467 24.67 8.47 6.96
N TYR A 468 24.56 7.41 7.72
CA TYR A 468 24.98 6.06 7.29
C TYR A 468 24.12 5.47 6.17
N LEU A 469 22.81 5.73 6.21
CA LEU A 469 21.92 5.30 5.12
C LEU A 469 22.35 5.89 3.78
N GLY A 470 22.77 7.16 3.74
CA GLY A 470 23.24 7.78 2.51
C GLY A 470 24.50 7.13 1.95
N LYS A 471 25.42 6.67 2.81
CA LYS A 471 26.61 5.91 2.39
C LYS A 471 26.22 4.56 1.77
N TYR A 472 25.33 3.83 2.44
CA TYR A 472 24.84 2.55 1.94
C TYR A 472 24.10 2.70 0.61
N VAL A 473 23.21 3.68 0.51
CA VAL A 473 22.47 3.99 -0.72
C VAL A 473 23.42 4.30 -1.87
N ARG A 474 24.45 5.11 -1.64
CA ARG A 474 25.48 5.42 -2.65
C ARG A 474 26.21 4.16 -3.09
N GLU A 475 26.61 3.31 -2.15
CA GLU A 475 27.31 2.06 -2.44
C GLU A 475 26.47 1.14 -3.35
N ILE A 476 25.22 0.89 -3.00
CA ILE A 476 24.33 0.04 -3.78
C ILE A 476 24.07 0.61 -5.18
N ILE A 477 23.72 1.89 -5.31
CA ILE A 477 23.46 2.51 -6.62
C ILE A 477 24.72 2.48 -7.50
N SER A 478 25.89 2.77 -6.93
CA SER A 478 27.14 2.80 -7.70
C SER A 478 27.55 1.42 -8.20
N ASN A 479 27.34 0.37 -7.39
CA ASN A 479 27.76 -0.99 -7.69
C ASN A 479 26.76 -1.76 -8.56
N ALA A 480 25.46 -1.40 -8.54
CA ALA A 480 24.44 -2.09 -9.32
C ALA A 480 24.73 -2.02 -10.83
N ASN A 481 24.62 -3.16 -11.52
CA ASN A 481 24.87 -3.28 -12.96
C ASN A 481 23.66 -2.87 -13.81
N VAL A 482 23.16 -1.67 -13.55
CA VAL A 482 21.94 -1.11 -14.17
C VAL A 482 22.22 0.00 -15.19
N ASP A 483 23.46 0.19 -15.60
CA ASP A 483 23.90 1.27 -16.48
C ASP A 483 23.23 1.26 -17.86
N LYS A 484 22.69 0.10 -18.30
CA LYS A 484 21.91 -0.02 -19.54
C LYS A 484 20.44 0.38 -19.39
N LEU A 485 19.98 0.53 -18.16
CA LEU A 485 18.59 0.84 -17.83
C LEU A 485 18.42 2.29 -17.38
N ILE A 486 19.32 2.74 -16.47
CA ILE A 486 19.22 4.05 -15.84
C ILE A 486 20.52 4.81 -15.80
N ASN A 487 20.43 6.14 -15.77
CA ASN A 487 21.52 7.07 -15.56
C ASN A 487 21.83 7.19 -14.05
N LYS A 488 22.78 6.39 -13.55
CA LYS A 488 23.19 6.40 -12.14
C LYS A 488 23.80 7.73 -11.70
N GLU A 489 24.55 8.40 -12.58
CA GLU A 489 25.20 9.68 -12.26
C GLU A 489 24.17 10.76 -11.92
N TYR A 490 23.07 10.84 -12.67
CA TYR A 490 21.96 11.75 -12.37
C TYR A 490 21.41 11.50 -10.96
N VAL A 491 21.22 10.24 -10.56
CA VAL A 491 20.68 9.86 -9.24
C VAL A 491 21.66 10.17 -8.11
N ILE A 492 22.95 9.93 -8.33
CA ILE A 492 24.00 10.27 -7.35
C ILE A 492 24.05 11.79 -7.13
N ASN A 493 23.88 12.59 -8.18
CA ASN A 493 23.81 14.05 -8.05
C ASN A 493 22.58 14.47 -7.22
N LEU A 494 21.40 13.80 -7.36
CA LEU A 494 20.24 14.06 -6.50
C LEU A 494 20.54 13.73 -5.03
N LEU A 495 21.30 12.68 -4.76
CA LEU A 495 21.73 12.33 -3.40
C LEU A 495 22.68 13.40 -2.83
N ASP A 496 23.65 13.89 -3.61
CA ASP A 496 24.57 14.92 -3.19
C ASP A 496 23.84 16.24 -2.86
N GLU A 497 22.91 16.67 -3.69
CA GLU A 497 22.07 17.84 -3.42
C GLU A 497 21.25 17.68 -2.13
N HIS A 498 20.77 16.45 -1.87
CA HIS A 498 20.03 16.15 -0.65
C HIS A 498 20.93 16.23 0.60
N ILE A 499 22.13 15.64 0.55
CA ILE A 499 23.11 15.65 1.64
C ILE A 499 23.55 17.09 1.95
N GLU A 500 23.82 17.88 0.93
CA GLU A 500 24.19 19.29 1.05
C GLU A 500 23.02 20.21 1.52
N GLY A 501 21.80 19.68 1.54
CA GLY A 501 20.62 20.45 1.95
C GLY A 501 20.09 21.42 0.90
N LYS A 502 20.53 21.31 -0.35
CA LYS A 502 20.08 22.16 -1.47
C LYS A 502 18.62 21.87 -1.83
N MET A 503 18.26 20.57 -1.88
CA MET A 503 16.91 20.09 -2.21
C MET A 503 16.58 18.82 -1.45
N ASP A 504 15.29 18.61 -1.10
CA ASP A 504 14.83 17.34 -0.55
C ASP A 504 14.55 16.34 -1.66
N ASN A 505 15.55 15.54 -2.00
CA ASN A 505 15.46 14.46 -2.98
C ASN A 505 15.28 13.07 -2.34
N SER A 506 14.98 13.01 -1.02
CA SER A 506 14.98 11.76 -0.26
C SER A 506 14.12 10.65 -0.89
N ARG A 507 12.88 10.97 -1.29
CA ARG A 507 11.97 9.99 -1.91
C ARG A 507 12.44 9.55 -3.30
N LYS A 508 13.03 10.45 -4.09
CA LYS A 508 13.56 10.16 -5.42
C LYS A 508 14.73 9.19 -5.37
N VAL A 509 15.71 9.53 -4.55
CA VAL A 509 16.89 8.68 -4.33
C VAL A 509 16.47 7.32 -3.78
N TRP A 510 15.57 7.29 -2.82
CA TRP A 510 15.03 6.07 -2.23
C TRP A 510 14.38 5.15 -3.27
N THR A 511 13.60 5.72 -4.20
CA THR A 511 12.93 4.95 -5.25
C THR A 511 13.96 4.23 -6.13
N VAL A 512 14.99 4.92 -6.59
CA VAL A 512 16.02 4.27 -7.41
C VAL A 512 16.87 3.29 -6.61
N PHE A 513 17.18 3.60 -5.35
CA PHE A 513 17.90 2.70 -4.47
C PHE A 513 17.16 1.36 -4.28
N MET A 514 15.85 1.37 -4.02
CA MET A 514 15.07 0.14 -3.85
C MET A 514 15.04 -0.70 -5.13
N PHE A 515 15.00 -0.08 -6.30
CA PHE A 515 15.15 -0.77 -7.58
C PHE A 515 16.54 -1.40 -7.72
N CYS A 516 17.60 -0.67 -7.42
CA CYS A 516 18.98 -1.19 -7.49
C CYS A 516 19.19 -2.36 -6.53
N LEU A 517 18.67 -2.26 -5.30
CA LEU A 517 18.77 -3.32 -4.29
C LEU A 517 18.01 -4.58 -4.74
N TRP A 518 16.81 -4.41 -5.31
CA TRP A 518 16.05 -5.49 -5.92
C TRP A 518 16.81 -6.13 -7.09
N TYR A 519 17.41 -5.31 -7.97
CA TYR A 519 18.18 -5.79 -9.13
C TYR A 519 19.36 -6.65 -8.72
N GLU A 520 20.09 -6.24 -7.70
CA GLU A 520 21.22 -7.00 -7.12
C GLU A 520 20.77 -8.37 -6.60
N LEU A 521 19.58 -8.44 -5.95
CA LEU A 521 19.03 -9.69 -5.41
C LEU A 521 18.52 -10.64 -6.51
N TYR A 522 17.70 -10.11 -7.41
CA TYR A 522 16.91 -10.94 -8.31
C TYR A 522 17.55 -11.14 -9.68
N VAL A 523 18.26 -10.14 -10.20
CA VAL A 523 18.89 -10.22 -11.52
C VAL A 523 20.34 -10.67 -11.41
N GLU A 524 21.10 -10.11 -10.47
CA GLU A 524 22.51 -10.48 -10.24
C GLU A 524 22.66 -11.71 -9.32
N GLY A 525 21.57 -12.12 -8.64
CA GLY A 525 21.56 -13.32 -7.81
C GLY A 525 22.35 -13.22 -6.52
N LYS A 526 22.61 -12.01 -6.01
CA LYS A 526 23.31 -11.82 -4.74
C LYS A 526 22.45 -12.27 -3.56
N SER A 527 23.07 -12.82 -2.56
CA SER A 527 22.42 -13.17 -1.30
C SER A 527 22.15 -11.95 -0.42
N ILE A 528 21.21 -12.07 0.50
CA ILE A 528 20.93 -11.04 1.51
C ILE A 528 22.19 -10.64 2.27
N SER A 529 23.03 -11.62 2.66
CA SER A 529 24.26 -11.39 3.43
C SER A 529 25.35 -10.66 2.65
N GLU A 530 25.39 -10.78 1.31
CA GLU A 530 26.34 -10.04 0.47
C GLU A 530 25.96 -8.56 0.36
N LEU A 531 24.67 -8.23 0.56
CA LEU A 531 24.12 -6.88 0.48
C LEU A 531 24.01 -6.19 1.84
N GLU A 532 24.39 -6.87 2.93
CA GLU A 532 24.45 -6.24 4.25
C GLU A 532 25.50 -5.12 4.27
N PHE A 533 25.13 -3.96 4.82
CA PHE A 533 26.04 -2.82 4.96
C PHE A 533 27.21 -3.15 5.89
N LYS A 534 28.41 -3.21 5.33
CA LYS A 534 29.67 -3.46 6.05
C LYS A 534 30.22 -2.14 6.59
N SER A 535 29.64 -1.62 7.66
CA SER A 535 30.21 -0.47 8.34
C SER A 535 31.31 -0.90 9.32
N ASP A 536 32.31 -0.03 9.53
CA ASP A 536 33.34 -0.20 10.57
C ASP A 536 32.81 -0.19 12.02
N PHE A 537 31.51 -0.35 12.20
CA PHE A 537 30.84 -0.40 13.51
C PHE A 537 31.34 -1.52 14.43
N ASN A 538 31.94 -2.58 13.87
CA ASN A 538 32.41 -3.73 14.67
C ASN A 538 33.82 -3.55 15.27
N LYS A 539 34.49 -2.42 15.04
CA LYS A 539 35.87 -2.25 15.52
C LYS A 539 36.06 -1.39 16.77
N ASN A 540 35.10 -0.55 17.11
CA ASN A 540 35.22 0.28 18.32
C ASN A 540 33.85 0.44 18.98
N GLY A 541 33.70 -0.22 20.15
CA GLY A 541 32.53 -0.06 21.04
C GLY A 541 32.49 1.30 21.76
N ASP A 542 32.78 2.39 21.07
CA ASP A 542 32.76 3.73 21.65
C ASP A 542 31.54 4.52 21.12
N MET A 543 30.60 4.72 22.04
CA MET A 543 29.53 5.69 21.88
C MET A 543 30.12 7.09 21.71
N CYS A 544 30.15 7.60 20.50
CA CYS A 544 30.31 9.04 20.29
C CYS A 544 28.96 9.71 20.53
N ARG A 545 28.76 10.20 21.73
CA ARG A 545 27.72 11.20 22.05
C ARG A 545 28.11 12.46 21.29
N LEU A 546 27.35 12.77 20.28
CA LEU A 546 27.41 14.11 19.67
C LEU A 546 26.58 15.06 20.54
N ALA A 547 27.25 16.08 21.04
CA ALA A 547 26.72 17.20 21.79
C ALA A 547 25.79 18.09 20.92
#